data_9190e9c65e3b1db78fa19f6ea73e823e
#
_entry.id   9190e9c65e3b1db78fa19f6ea73e823e
#
_cell.length_a   1.000
_cell.length_b   1.000
_cell.length_c   1.000
_cell.angle_alpha   90.00
_cell.angle_beta   90.00
_cell.angle_gamma   90.00
#
_symmetry.space_group_name_H-M   'P 1'
#
loop_
_entity.id
_entity.type
_entity.pdbx_description
1 polymer ?
#
loop_
_entity_poly.entity_id
_entity_poly.type
_entity_poly.pdbx_seq_one_letter_code
_entity_poly.pdbx_strand_id
1 'polypeptide(L)'
;MVFLSFSVGDVERGPLGKLVYKLSASLGLNFGEVITRSGQLYLRQDVQHVQRQSFLKSPRGSAGSKRNWDPLPAIVDFNQQLQEMGIRLVLLPLPSKATVPNDPGEPVVNEGYYEFLRILKSEHQIDILDVAPLLVKMSAQGKSPFLRGDSHWSPEGMAEIARLVADRTAVQLPATSYEAVDRKLTFTGDLVRFRGPQYEDAITTTMVLESNGQLWKPRADAPYLLLGDSFTEIYSIPGNGWGKGAGFAEALSLEMGAPIDVLSTSYGGAFKTREALMKHPERLTKKSVVVWQFAMRELSFGDWKLLTFPAVKDQPSARSSASPQALQGRVVKPAAMPVFDRTPYREAVREIIVTDIRSGSGLISGPVILLGLAVQDHLPTGIARWEAGDQVAIEVVPWPSVESVQGRLQRFGLPRSDQKFPRYWIK
;
A
#
# COMPACT_ATOMS: atom_id res chain seq x y z
N MET A 1 -38.48 23.40 -26.02
CA MET A 1 -37.44 23.00 -25.06
C MET A 1 -36.52 22.00 -25.79
N VAL A 2 -35.43 22.52 -26.38
CA VAL A 2 -34.52 21.73 -27.23
C VAL A 2 -33.50 21.08 -26.32
N PHE A 3 -33.55 19.74 -26.19
CA PHE A 3 -32.48 18.98 -25.55
C PHE A 3 -31.33 18.82 -26.55
N LEU A 4 -30.29 19.66 -26.39
CA LEU A 4 -29.01 19.42 -27.04
C LEU A 4 -28.29 18.31 -26.32
N SER A 5 -28.24 17.12 -26.94
CA SER A 5 -27.37 16.00 -26.51
C SER A 5 -25.94 16.28 -26.96
N PHE A 6 -25.16 16.91 -26.11
CA PHE A 6 -23.72 17.00 -26.33
C PHE A 6 -23.04 15.72 -25.84
N SER A 7 -22.21 15.12 -26.67
CA SER A 7 -21.32 14.04 -26.21
C SER A 7 -20.27 14.67 -25.27
N VAL A 8 -20.03 14.04 -24.13
CA VAL A 8 -19.19 14.56 -23.03
C VAL A 8 -17.74 14.79 -23.47
N GLY A 9 -17.29 14.24 -24.60
CA GLY A 9 -15.92 14.39 -25.11
C GLY A 9 -15.60 15.75 -25.74
N ASP A 10 -16.61 16.49 -26.23
CA ASP A 10 -16.41 17.70 -27.02
C ASP A 10 -16.40 18.99 -26.17
N VAL A 11 -16.91 18.96 -24.95
CA VAL A 11 -17.03 20.13 -24.08
C VAL A 11 -15.74 20.41 -23.29
N GLU A 12 -14.87 19.44 -23.11
CA GLU A 12 -13.72 19.54 -22.18
C GLU A 12 -12.53 20.37 -22.71
N ARG A 13 -12.42 20.60 -24.00
CA ARG A 13 -11.21 21.23 -24.60
C ARG A 13 -11.33 22.69 -24.98
N GLY A 14 -12.51 23.29 -24.84
CA GLY A 14 -12.78 24.65 -25.27
C GLY A 14 -12.98 25.66 -24.13
N PRO A 15 -13.02 26.99 -24.43
CA PRO A 15 -13.31 28.04 -23.45
C PRO A 15 -14.65 27.86 -22.73
N LEU A 16 -15.65 27.28 -23.40
CA LEU A 16 -16.97 26.96 -22.85
C LEU A 16 -16.90 25.88 -21.76
N GLY A 17 -16.08 24.84 -21.94
CA GLY A 17 -15.91 23.80 -20.94
C GLY A 17 -15.30 24.32 -19.63
N LYS A 18 -14.34 25.24 -19.74
CA LYS A 18 -13.75 25.92 -18.57
C LYS A 18 -14.76 26.85 -17.87
N LEU A 19 -15.69 27.48 -18.60
CA LEU A 19 -16.72 28.32 -18.02
C LEU A 19 -17.80 27.50 -17.32
N VAL A 20 -18.24 26.38 -17.92
CA VAL A 20 -19.19 25.44 -17.33
C VAL A 20 -18.58 24.79 -16.06
N TYR A 21 -17.31 24.43 -16.08
CA TYR A 21 -16.60 23.92 -14.91
C TYR A 21 -16.52 24.94 -13.77
N LYS A 22 -16.19 26.21 -14.07
CA LYS A 22 -16.15 27.28 -13.07
C LYS A 22 -17.54 27.62 -12.50
N LEU A 23 -18.58 27.63 -13.32
CA LEU A 23 -19.96 27.88 -12.89
C LEU A 23 -20.50 26.69 -12.06
N SER A 24 -20.21 25.45 -12.44
CA SER A 24 -20.61 24.28 -11.67
C SER A 24 -19.91 24.21 -10.31
N ALA A 25 -18.64 24.57 -10.24
CA ALA A 25 -17.89 24.64 -8.98
C ALA A 25 -18.45 25.73 -8.04
N SER A 26 -18.83 26.90 -8.58
CA SER A 26 -19.43 27.99 -7.78
C SER A 26 -20.86 27.69 -7.30
N LEU A 27 -21.56 26.77 -7.96
CA LEU A 27 -22.92 26.33 -7.61
C LEU A 27 -22.92 24.99 -6.84
N GLY A 28 -21.74 24.44 -6.49
CA GLY A 28 -21.62 23.12 -5.87
C GLY A 28 -22.03 21.95 -6.77
N LEU A 29 -22.09 22.15 -8.09
CA LEU A 29 -22.51 21.17 -9.08
C LEU A 29 -21.29 20.64 -9.83
N ASN A 30 -20.75 19.51 -9.41
CA ASN A 30 -19.58 18.87 -10.03
C ASN A 30 -19.99 17.85 -11.12
N PHE A 31 -20.64 18.31 -12.19
CA PHE A 31 -21.06 17.47 -13.31
C PHE A 31 -19.87 16.75 -14.01
N GLY A 32 -18.65 17.23 -13.83
CA GLY A 32 -17.44 16.65 -14.41
C GLY A 32 -16.91 15.41 -13.70
N GLU A 33 -17.35 15.11 -12.46
CA GLU A 33 -16.80 14.01 -11.66
C GLU A 33 -17.56 12.69 -11.79
N VAL A 34 -18.77 12.70 -12.37
CA VAL A 34 -19.62 11.50 -12.50
C VAL A 34 -19.81 11.13 -13.96
N ILE A 35 -19.59 9.88 -14.28
CA ILE A 35 -19.85 9.27 -15.59
C ILE A 35 -21.03 8.32 -15.47
N THR A 36 -21.93 8.33 -16.47
CA THR A 36 -23.00 7.34 -16.61
C THR A 36 -22.67 6.38 -17.74
N ARG A 37 -22.69 5.07 -17.44
CA ARG A 37 -22.58 3.99 -18.43
C ARG A 37 -23.65 2.94 -18.15
N SER A 38 -24.40 2.55 -19.18
CA SER A 38 -25.46 1.53 -19.05
C SER A 38 -26.39 1.75 -17.85
N GLY A 39 -26.72 3.01 -17.56
CA GLY A 39 -27.58 3.40 -16.42
C GLY A 39 -26.91 3.39 -15.04
N GLN A 40 -25.63 3.02 -14.94
CA GLN A 40 -24.86 3.03 -13.71
C GLN A 40 -24.04 4.34 -13.58
N LEU A 41 -23.89 4.81 -12.35
CA LEU A 41 -23.07 5.98 -12.01
C LEU A 41 -21.68 5.55 -11.57
N TYR A 42 -20.65 6.22 -12.05
CA TYR A 42 -19.25 5.98 -11.72
C TYR A 42 -18.53 7.27 -11.40
N LEU A 43 -17.58 7.23 -10.49
CA LEU A 43 -16.63 8.32 -10.32
C LEU A 43 -15.71 8.40 -11.54
N ARG A 44 -15.54 9.58 -12.13
CA ARG A 44 -14.73 9.79 -13.34
C ARG A 44 -13.30 9.26 -13.17
N GLN A 45 -12.67 9.57 -12.05
CA GLN A 45 -11.29 9.14 -11.77
C GLN A 45 -11.14 7.60 -11.76
N ASP A 46 -12.15 6.88 -11.27
CA ASP A 46 -12.13 5.41 -11.27
C ASP A 46 -12.14 4.87 -12.70
N VAL A 47 -13.01 5.41 -13.55
CA VAL A 47 -13.08 5.03 -14.97
C VAL A 47 -11.79 5.41 -15.70
N GLN A 48 -11.26 6.60 -15.44
CA GLN A 48 -10.00 7.06 -16.02
C GLN A 48 -8.82 6.18 -15.59
N HIS A 49 -8.76 5.76 -14.32
CA HIS A 49 -7.73 4.85 -13.83
C HIS A 49 -7.72 3.54 -14.62
N VAL A 50 -8.89 2.91 -14.77
CA VAL A 50 -9.04 1.63 -15.46
C VAL A 50 -8.69 1.73 -16.94
N GLN A 51 -8.99 2.86 -17.58
CA GLN A 51 -8.83 3.07 -19.04
C GLN A 51 -7.49 3.67 -19.46
N ARG A 52 -6.70 4.21 -18.51
CA ARG A 52 -5.40 4.79 -18.84
C ARG A 52 -4.38 3.71 -19.22
N GLN A 53 -3.34 4.16 -19.91
CA GLN A 53 -2.10 3.39 -20.04
C GLN A 53 -1.56 3.04 -18.65
N SER A 54 -0.72 2.03 -18.61
CA SER A 54 -0.09 1.54 -17.38
C SER A 54 0.46 2.68 -16.52
N PHE A 55 0.03 2.75 -15.28
CA PHE A 55 0.58 3.72 -14.32
C PHE A 55 2.07 3.49 -14.03
N LEU A 56 2.59 2.27 -14.31
CA LEU A 56 4.02 1.96 -14.24
C LEU A 56 4.85 2.61 -15.35
N LYS A 57 4.20 2.98 -16.47
CA LYS A 57 4.82 3.63 -17.62
C LYS A 57 4.56 5.14 -17.66
N SER A 58 3.85 5.67 -16.67
CA SER A 58 3.59 7.13 -16.63
C SER A 58 4.90 7.89 -16.70
N PRO A 59 5.02 8.91 -17.57
CA PRO A 59 6.22 9.73 -17.63
C PRO A 59 6.49 10.27 -16.23
N ARG A 60 7.70 10.06 -15.72
CA ARG A 60 8.19 10.73 -14.52
C ARG A 60 7.83 12.18 -14.70
N GLY A 61 7.08 12.75 -13.74
CA GLY A 61 6.50 14.07 -13.87
C GLY A 61 7.48 15.05 -14.47
N SER A 62 6.99 15.92 -15.35
CA SER A 62 7.79 16.96 -16.00
C SER A 62 8.70 17.63 -14.97
N ALA A 63 9.93 17.94 -15.36
CA ALA A 63 10.86 18.66 -14.52
C ALA A 63 10.17 19.89 -13.90
N GLY A 64 10.03 19.91 -12.55
CA GLY A 64 9.26 20.89 -11.82
C GLY A 64 7.94 20.41 -11.21
N SER A 65 7.46 19.19 -11.48
CA SER A 65 6.31 18.61 -10.78
C SER A 65 6.65 18.36 -9.30
N LYS A 66 5.85 18.92 -8.38
CA LYS A 66 5.95 18.65 -6.94
C LYS A 66 5.38 17.29 -6.54
N ARG A 67 4.73 16.56 -7.46
CA ARG A 67 4.13 15.24 -7.22
C ARG A 67 5.04 14.13 -7.72
N ASN A 68 5.13 13.06 -6.95
CA ASN A 68 5.71 11.79 -7.39
C ASN A 68 4.56 10.86 -7.82
N TRP A 69 4.56 10.46 -9.08
CA TRP A 69 3.50 9.63 -9.67
C TRP A 69 3.78 8.12 -9.61
N ASP A 70 5.02 7.73 -9.36
CA ASP A 70 5.41 6.31 -9.29
C ASP A 70 5.13 5.74 -7.89
N PRO A 71 4.19 4.77 -7.75
CA PRO A 71 3.86 4.20 -6.47
C PRO A 71 4.94 3.27 -5.90
N LEU A 72 5.70 2.60 -6.77
CA LEU A 72 6.64 1.54 -6.35
C LEU A 72 7.69 2.03 -5.34
N PRO A 73 8.43 3.13 -5.60
CA PRO A 73 9.44 3.60 -4.65
C PRO A 73 8.89 3.86 -3.25
N ALA A 74 7.73 4.50 -3.18
CA ALA A 74 7.13 4.88 -1.90
C ALA A 74 6.58 3.68 -1.12
N ILE A 75 6.05 2.67 -1.82
CA ILE A 75 5.56 1.44 -1.20
C ILE A 75 6.73 0.59 -0.69
N VAL A 76 7.76 0.44 -1.52
CA VAL A 76 8.96 -0.34 -1.16
C VAL A 76 9.69 0.28 0.03
N ASP A 77 9.89 1.59 0.01
CA ASP A 77 10.49 2.33 1.12
C ASP A 77 9.69 2.21 2.41
N PHE A 78 8.37 2.39 2.34
CA PHE A 78 7.50 2.25 3.51
C PHE A 78 7.54 0.82 4.08
N ASN A 79 7.49 -0.20 3.20
CA ASN A 79 7.63 -1.59 3.63
C ASN A 79 8.97 -1.84 4.34
N GLN A 80 10.06 -1.31 3.79
CA GLN A 80 11.38 -1.47 4.38
C GLN A 80 11.45 -0.85 5.77
N GLN A 81 10.95 0.38 5.95
CA GLN A 81 10.91 1.05 7.25
C GLN A 81 10.08 0.26 8.28
N LEU A 82 8.95 -0.32 7.87
CA LEU A 82 8.15 -1.17 8.75
C LEU A 82 8.86 -2.48 9.09
N GLN A 83 9.53 -3.10 8.11
CA GLN A 83 10.31 -4.33 8.35
C GLN A 83 11.47 -4.10 9.33
N GLU A 84 12.14 -2.96 9.27
CA GLU A 84 13.17 -2.57 10.24
C GLU A 84 12.63 -2.51 11.68
N MET A 85 11.34 -2.18 11.83
CA MET A 85 10.62 -2.19 13.11
C MET A 85 10.03 -3.56 13.46
N GLY A 86 10.24 -4.60 12.62
CA GLY A 86 9.65 -5.93 12.82
C GLY A 86 8.16 -6.01 12.45
N ILE A 87 7.64 -5.03 11.73
CA ILE A 87 6.24 -4.90 11.37
C ILE A 87 6.01 -5.42 9.94
N ARG A 88 5.03 -6.31 9.76
CA ARG A 88 4.61 -6.80 8.45
C ARG A 88 3.67 -5.80 7.79
N LEU A 89 3.95 -5.41 6.54
CA LEU A 89 3.04 -4.64 5.71
C LEU A 89 2.18 -5.56 4.84
N VAL A 90 0.89 -5.29 4.80
CA VAL A 90 -0.06 -5.90 3.86
C VAL A 90 -0.77 -4.79 3.11
N LEU A 91 -0.63 -4.77 1.78
CA LEU A 91 -1.31 -3.80 0.94
C LEU A 91 -2.71 -4.29 0.54
N LEU A 92 -3.68 -3.39 0.61
CA LEU A 92 -5.04 -3.60 0.15
C LEU A 92 -5.44 -2.47 -0.82
N PRO A 93 -4.94 -2.49 -2.08
CA PRO A 93 -5.44 -1.58 -3.10
C PRO A 93 -6.88 -1.96 -3.45
N LEU A 94 -7.81 -1.12 -3.03
CA LEU A 94 -9.23 -1.41 -3.16
C LEU A 94 -9.75 -1.06 -4.55
N PRO A 95 -10.29 -2.05 -5.29
CA PRO A 95 -10.92 -1.82 -6.58
C PRO A 95 -12.09 -0.84 -6.46
N SER A 96 -12.35 -0.15 -7.55
CA SER A 96 -13.53 0.71 -7.66
C SER A 96 -14.70 -0.02 -8.34
N LYS A 97 -15.85 0.61 -8.33
CA LYS A 97 -17.03 0.12 -9.08
C LYS A 97 -16.72 -0.14 -10.56
N ALA A 98 -15.84 0.68 -11.17
CA ALA A 98 -15.45 0.53 -12.57
C ALA A 98 -14.65 -0.75 -12.86
N THR A 99 -14.13 -1.40 -11.84
CA THR A 99 -13.39 -2.68 -11.94
C THR A 99 -14.32 -3.87 -12.14
N VAL A 100 -15.57 -3.77 -11.68
CA VAL A 100 -16.56 -4.85 -11.80
C VAL A 100 -17.32 -4.67 -13.12
N PRO A 101 -17.19 -5.60 -14.08
CA PRO A 101 -17.93 -5.51 -15.35
C PRO A 101 -19.44 -5.66 -15.14
N ASN A 102 -20.24 -5.06 -16.03
CA ASN A 102 -21.70 -5.19 -15.98
C ASN A 102 -22.15 -6.60 -16.40
N ASP A 103 -21.42 -7.23 -17.31
CA ASP A 103 -21.62 -8.61 -17.74
C ASP A 103 -20.62 -9.54 -17.04
N PRO A 104 -20.93 -10.83 -16.87
CA PRO A 104 -19.99 -11.79 -16.31
C PRO A 104 -18.66 -11.80 -17.07
N GLY A 105 -17.55 -11.67 -16.37
CA GLY A 105 -16.21 -11.61 -16.99
C GLY A 105 -15.11 -11.43 -15.96
N GLU A 106 -13.91 -11.15 -16.46
CA GLU A 106 -12.74 -10.85 -15.64
C GLU A 106 -12.78 -9.42 -15.10
N PRO A 107 -12.08 -9.14 -13.98
CA PRO A 107 -11.94 -7.79 -13.48
C PRO A 107 -11.37 -6.83 -14.53
N VAL A 108 -12.00 -5.65 -14.66
CA VAL A 108 -11.50 -4.58 -15.53
C VAL A 108 -10.53 -3.72 -14.70
N VAL A 109 -9.24 -3.91 -14.91
CA VAL A 109 -8.19 -3.22 -14.16
C VAL A 109 -7.28 -2.42 -15.11
N ASN A 110 -6.49 -1.50 -14.55
CA ASN A 110 -5.46 -0.81 -15.33
C ASN A 110 -4.45 -1.82 -15.89
N GLU A 111 -3.97 -1.63 -17.12
CA GLU A 111 -3.06 -2.56 -17.80
C GLU A 111 -1.75 -2.84 -17.04
N GLY A 112 -1.35 -1.95 -16.14
CA GLY A 112 -0.17 -2.11 -15.28
C GLY A 112 -0.43 -2.87 -13.98
N TYR A 113 -1.69 -3.20 -13.66
CA TYR A 113 -2.03 -3.69 -12.31
C TYR A 113 -1.43 -5.06 -11.99
N TYR A 114 -1.57 -6.03 -12.87
CA TYR A 114 -1.01 -7.37 -12.61
C TYR A 114 0.51 -7.40 -12.62
N GLU A 115 1.14 -6.57 -13.44
CA GLU A 115 2.60 -6.39 -13.40
C GLU A 115 3.04 -5.75 -12.09
N PHE A 116 2.31 -4.77 -11.57
CA PHE A 116 2.53 -4.19 -10.27
C PHE A 116 2.44 -5.23 -9.13
N LEU A 117 1.41 -6.10 -9.16
CA LEU A 117 1.29 -7.22 -8.21
C LEU A 117 2.51 -8.15 -8.29
N ARG A 118 2.93 -8.48 -9.50
CA ARG A 118 4.10 -9.34 -9.74
C ARG A 118 5.37 -8.72 -9.17
N ILE A 119 5.64 -7.45 -9.46
CA ILE A 119 6.81 -6.73 -8.95
C ILE A 119 6.82 -6.75 -7.42
N LEU A 120 5.74 -6.35 -6.78
CA LEU A 120 5.68 -6.28 -5.32
C LEU A 120 5.88 -7.66 -4.67
N LYS A 121 5.22 -8.71 -5.18
CA LYS A 121 5.32 -10.06 -4.62
C LYS A 121 6.66 -10.73 -4.91
N SER A 122 7.12 -10.69 -6.16
CA SER A 122 8.26 -11.49 -6.60
C SER A 122 9.60 -10.79 -6.40
N GLU A 123 9.65 -9.47 -6.54
CA GLU A 123 10.90 -8.71 -6.47
C GLU A 123 11.11 -8.09 -5.09
N HIS A 124 10.03 -7.68 -4.41
CA HIS A 124 10.10 -7.00 -3.12
C HIS A 124 9.54 -7.80 -1.95
N GLN A 125 8.90 -8.96 -2.19
CA GLN A 125 8.33 -9.83 -1.17
C GLN A 125 7.30 -9.09 -0.27
N ILE A 126 6.57 -8.15 -0.85
CA ILE A 126 5.53 -7.38 -0.18
C ILE A 126 4.20 -8.12 -0.33
N ASP A 127 3.52 -8.32 0.79
CA ASP A 127 2.18 -8.90 0.80
C ASP A 127 1.18 -7.89 0.20
N ILE A 128 0.44 -8.34 -0.80
CA ILE A 128 -0.62 -7.55 -1.43
C ILE A 128 -1.83 -8.44 -1.70
N LEU A 129 -3.01 -7.96 -1.30
CA LEU A 129 -4.28 -8.66 -1.47
C LEU A 129 -4.97 -8.15 -2.73
N ASP A 130 -5.10 -9.02 -3.72
CA ASP A 130 -5.92 -8.75 -4.89
C ASP A 130 -7.36 -9.19 -4.61
N VAL A 131 -8.24 -8.23 -4.38
CA VAL A 131 -9.66 -8.46 -4.07
C VAL A 131 -10.58 -8.23 -5.28
N ALA A 132 -10.04 -7.85 -6.43
CA ALA A 132 -10.83 -7.62 -7.63
C ALA A 132 -11.59 -8.89 -8.10
N PRO A 133 -10.98 -10.10 -8.14
CA PRO A 133 -11.69 -11.31 -8.49
C PRO A 133 -12.83 -11.65 -7.53
N LEU A 134 -12.70 -11.36 -6.23
CA LEU A 134 -13.76 -11.57 -5.25
C LEU A 134 -14.98 -10.71 -5.55
N LEU A 135 -14.79 -9.42 -5.82
CA LEU A 135 -15.88 -8.49 -6.11
C LEU A 135 -16.60 -8.84 -7.42
N VAL A 136 -15.85 -9.28 -8.45
CA VAL A 136 -16.44 -9.77 -9.70
C VAL A 136 -17.25 -11.05 -9.48
N LYS A 137 -16.73 -11.99 -8.69
CA LYS A 137 -17.46 -13.21 -8.32
C LYS A 137 -18.76 -12.89 -7.58
N MET A 138 -18.75 -11.94 -6.65
CA MET A 138 -19.96 -11.47 -5.97
C MET A 138 -20.98 -10.94 -6.95
N SER A 139 -20.56 -10.07 -7.88
CA SER A 139 -21.45 -9.53 -8.93
C SER A 139 -22.05 -10.63 -9.80
N ALA A 140 -21.26 -11.62 -10.22
CA ALA A 140 -21.72 -12.77 -10.99
C ALA A 140 -22.75 -13.65 -10.24
N GLN A 141 -22.75 -13.59 -8.90
CA GLN A 141 -23.71 -14.24 -8.02
C GLN A 141 -24.96 -13.38 -7.75
N GLY A 142 -25.11 -12.25 -8.41
CA GLY A 142 -26.23 -11.32 -8.23
C GLY A 142 -26.14 -10.44 -6.98
N LYS A 143 -24.99 -10.43 -6.30
CA LYS A 143 -24.71 -9.53 -5.19
C LYS A 143 -24.19 -8.19 -5.71
N SER A 144 -24.45 -7.12 -4.98
CA SER A 144 -23.95 -5.77 -5.34
C SER A 144 -22.75 -5.39 -4.49
N PRO A 145 -21.50 -5.56 -5.00
CA PRO A 145 -20.32 -5.24 -4.20
C PRO A 145 -20.12 -3.74 -3.94
N PHE A 146 -20.81 -2.88 -4.69
CA PHE A 146 -20.78 -1.43 -4.56
C PHE A 146 -22.18 -0.84 -4.40
N LEU A 147 -22.26 0.33 -3.76
CA LEU A 147 -23.48 1.11 -3.69
C LEU A 147 -23.88 1.62 -5.09
N ARG A 148 -25.17 1.67 -5.37
CA ARG A 148 -25.65 2.13 -6.66
C ARG A 148 -25.39 3.62 -6.88
N GLY A 149 -25.71 4.43 -5.88
CA GLY A 149 -25.62 5.90 -5.94
C GLY A 149 -24.36 6.49 -5.32
N ASP A 150 -23.41 5.65 -4.90
CA ASP A 150 -22.18 6.07 -4.23
C ASP A 150 -20.96 5.42 -4.86
N SER A 151 -19.79 6.03 -4.70
CA SER A 151 -18.53 5.51 -5.23
C SER A 151 -17.93 4.40 -4.38
N HIS A 152 -18.43 4.21 -3.15
CA HIS A 152 -17.90 3.26 -2.20
C HIS A 152 -18.56 1.87 -2.33
N TRP A 153 -17.92 0.88 -1.72
CA TRP A 153 -18.46 -0.48 -1.59
C TRP A 153 -19.80 -0.51 -0.86
N SER A 154 -20.57 -1.58 -1.08
CA SER A 154 -21.75 -1.88 -0.27
C SER A 154 -21.33 -2.47 1.08
N PRO A 155 -22.19 -2.47 2.10
CA PRO A 155 -21.91 -3.18 3.36
C PRO A 155 -21.58 -4.66 3.15
N GLU A 156 -22.25 -5.33 2.21
CA GLU A 156 -21.98 -6.72 1.86
C GLU A 156 -20.61 -6.91 1.22
N GLY A 157 -20.26 -6.05 0.25
CA GLY A 157 -18.92 -6.07 -0.38
C GLY A 157 -17.80 -5.81 0.62
N MET A 158 -18.01 -4.86 1.51
CA MET A 158 -17.09 -4.55 2.60
C MET A 158 -16.89 -5.73 3.55
N ALA A 159 -17.97 -6.38 3.98
CA ALA A 159 -17.92 -7.53 4.90
C ALA A 159 -17.18 -8.73 4.30
N GLU A 160 -17.37 -9.04 3.01
CA GLU A 160 -16.65 -10.11 2.34
C GLU A 160 -15.14 -9.82 2.26
N ILE A 161 -14.76 -8.56 2.02
CA ILE A 161 -13.36 -8.17 2.03
C ILE A 161 -12.80 -8.20 3.46
N ALA A 162 -13.55 -7.77 4.48
CA ALA A 162 -13.11 -7.86 5.88
C ALA A 162 -12.80 -9.30 6.27
N ARG A 163 -13.64 -10.27 5.91
CA ARG A 163 -13.41 -11.69 6.13
C ARG A 163 -12.13 -12.18 5.44
N LEU A 164 -11.97 -11.85 4.15
CA LEU A 164 -10.76 -12.23 3.42
C LEU A 164 -9.49 -11.65 4.06
N VAL A 165 -9.54 -10.37 4.49
CA VAL A 165 -8.40 -9.71 5.14
C VAL A 165 -8.11 -10.35 6.49
N ALA A 166 -9.12 -10.64 7.31
CA ALA A 166 -8.96 -11.35 8.58
C ALA A 166 -8.26 -12.69 8.39
N ASP A 167 -8.72 -13.51 7.43
CA ASP A 167 -8.14 -14.83 7.13
C ASP A 167 -6.67 -14.74 6.67
N ARG A 168 -6.34 -13.72 5.88
CA ARG A 168 -5.01 -13.58 5.27
C ARG A 168 -3.99 -12.86 6.14
N THR A 169 -4.46 -12.10 7.11
CA THR A 169 -3.60 -11.29 7.98
C THR A 169 -3.61 -11.78 9.42
N ALA A 170 -4.11 -12.99 9.65
CA ALA A 170 -4.19 -13.60 10.97
C ALA A 170 -2.89 -13.45 11.75
N VAL A 171 -2.99 -12.87 12.93
CA VAL A 171 -1.95 -12.77 13.95
C VAL A 171 -2.54 -13.24 15.27
N GLN A 172 -1.69 -13.71 16.19
CA GLN A 172 -2.17 -14.02 17.55
C GLN A 172 -2.56 -12.72 18.24
N LEU A 173 -3.86 -12.53 18.40
CA LEU A 173 -4.45 -11.39 19.07
C LEU A 173 -5.22 -11.84 20.33
N PRO A 174 -5.33 -11.00 21.36
CA PRO A 174 -6.23 -11.28 22.47
C PRO A 174 -7.67 -11.44 21.96
N ALA A 175 -8.28 -12.58 22.22
CA ALA A 175 -9.65 -12.82 21.82
C ALA A 175 -10.59 -11.82 22.50
N THR A 176 -11.47 -11.21 21.73
CA THR A 176 -12.48 -10.27 22.20
C THR A 176 -13.81 -10.64 21.55
N SER A 177 -14.88 -10.62 22.33
CA SER A 177 -16.23 -10.84 21.83
C SER A 177 -16.89 -9.51 21.50
N TYR A 178 -17.50 -9.44 20.33
CA TYR A 178 -18.28 -8.29 19.88
C TYR A 178 -19.69 -8.72 19.54
N GLU A 179 -20.65 -7.79 19.66
CA GLU A 179 -22.02 -7.97 19.22
C GLU A 179 -22.24 -7.27 17.87
N ALA A 180 -22.98 -7.91 16.98
CA ALA A 180 -23.36 -7.39 15.69
C ALA A 180 -24.84 -6.99 15.68
N VAL A 181 -25.14 -5.75 15.30
CA VAL A 181 -26.52 -5.22 15.29
C VAL A 181 -26.83 -4.59 13.93
N ASP A 182 -27.75 -5.18 13.22
CA ASP A 182 -28.17 -4.67 11.92
C ASP A 182 -29.04 -3.40 12.02
N ARG A 183 -28.75 -2.45 11.15
CA ARG A 183 -29.46 -1.19 11.00
C ARG A 183 -29.81 -0.93 9.54
N LYS A 184 -31.10 -0.75 9.27
CA LYS A 184 -31.59 -0.29 7.97
C LYS A 184 -31.51 1.23 7.92
N LEU A 185 -31.02 1.74 6.81
CA LEU A 185 -30.96 3.18 6.55
C LEU A 185 -31.08 3.47 5.05
N THR A 186 -31.48 4.68 4.74
CA THR A 186 -31.51 5.21 3.38
C THR A 186 -30.68 6.49 3.31
N PHE A 187 -29.99 6.69 2.21
CA PHE A 187 -29.18 7.87 2.01
C PHE A 187 -28.93 8.14 0.52
N THR A 188 -28.70 9.40 0.20
CA THR A 188 -28.27 9.83 -1.14
C THR A 188 -26.76 9.76 -1.22
N GLY A 189 -26.23 8.84 -2.02
CA GLY A 189 -24.79 8.66 -2.21
C GLY A 189 -24.10 9.83 -2.90
N ASP A 190 -22.76 9.84 -2.87
CA ASP A 190 -21.91 10.92 -3.40
C ASP A 190 -22.12 11.13 -4.91
N LEU A 191 -22.24 10.07 -5.69
CA LEU A 191 -22.44 10.15 -7.15
C LEU A 191 -23.79 10.76 -7.53
N VAL A 192 -24.84 10.52 -6.74
CA VAL A 192 -26.16 11.11 -6.96
C VAL A 192 -26.16 12.57 -6.57
N ARG A 193 -25.53 12.94 -5.47
CA ARG A 193 -25.41 14.34 -5.01
C ARG A 193 -24.74 15.24 -6.04
N PHE A 194 -23.74 14.75 -6.75
CA PHE A 194 -23.11 15.50 -7.83
C PHE A 194 -24.03 15.76 -9.03
N ARG A 195 -25.11 14.97 -9.18
CA ARG A 195 -26.12 15.14 -10.25
C ARG A 195 -27.45 15.71 -9.77
N GLY A 196 -27.60 15.93 -8.49
CA GLY A 196 -28.86 16.26 -7.84
C GLY A 196 -29.62 15.00 -7.38
N PRO A 197 -30.41 15.11 -6.29
CA PRO A 197 -31.09 13.99 -5.67
C PRO A 197 -32.14 13.40 -6.62
N GLN A 198 -31.90 12.22 -7.15
CA GLN A 198 -32.84 11.47 -7.99
C GLN A 198 -33.37 10.22 -7.29
N TYR A 199 -32.59 9.63 -6.38
CA TYR A 199 -32.99 8.46 -5.59
C TYR A 199 -32.08 8.32 -4.35
N GLU A 200 -32.55 7.53 -3.41
CA GLU A 200 -31.80 7.08 -2.24
C GLU A 200 -31.49 5.60 -2.35
N ASP A 201 -30.31 5.20 -1.89
CA ASP A 201 -29.99 3.80 -1.68
C ASP A 201 -30.54 3.37 -0.30
N ALA A 202 -31.21 2.23 -0.24
CA ALA A 202 -31.62 1.59 1.00
C ALA A 202 -30.69 0.41 1.27
N ILE A 203 -30.04 0.42 2.42
CA ILE A 203 -29.02 -0.57 2.81
C ILE A 203 -29.24 -1.07 4.23
N THR A 204 -28.63 -2.20 4.55
CA THR A 204 -28.48 -2.68 5.92
C THR A 204 -26.99 -2.64 6.27
N THR A 205 -26.64 -1.92 7.32
CA THR A 205 -25.27 -1.91 7.88
C THR A 205 -25.26 -2.69 9.19
N THR A 206 -24.13 -3.34 9.47
CA THR A 206 -23.94 -4.09 10.72
C THR A 206 -23.06 -3.28 11.65
N MET A 207 -23.68 -2.69 12.68
CA MET A 207 -22.97 -1.99 13.74
C MET A 207 -22.28 -3.01 14.66
N VAL A 208 -21.05 -2.70 15.06
CA VAL A 208 -20.29 -3.53 15.98
C VAL A 208 -20.26 -2.88 17.36
N LEU A 209 -20.64 -3.65 18.37
CA LEU A 209 -20.67 -3.23 19.77
C LEU A 209 -19.66 -4.04 20.58
N GLU A 210 -19.10 -3.40 21.58
CA GLU A 210 -18.35 -4.07 22.63
C GLU A 210 -19.33 -4.81 23.58
N SER A 211 -18.82 -5.75 24.34
CA SER A 211 -19.64 -6.56 25.29
C SER A 211 -20.40 -5.75 26.33
N ASN A 212 -20.03 -4.49 26.53
CA ASN A 212 -20.77 -3.55 27.42
C ASN A 212 -21.88 -2.77 26.70
N GLY A 213 -22.19 -3.10 25.44
CA GLY A 213 -23.19 -2.44 24.60
C GLY A 213 -22.77 -1.10 24.02
N GLN A 214 -21.53 -0.66 24.23
CA GLN A 214 -21.01 0.56 23.60
C GLN A 214 -20.55 0.27 22.17
N LEU A 215 -20.56 1.32 21.33
CA LEU A 215 -19.98 1.20 19.99
C LEU A 215 -18.51 0.81 20.08
N TRP A 216 -18.11 -0.08 19.22
CA TRP A 216 -16.70 -0.45 19.01
C TRP A 216 -15.83 0.80 18.87
N LYS A 217 -14.61 0.73 19.40
CA LYS A 217 -13.62 1.81 19.30
C LYS A 217 -12.24 1.23 18.94
N PRO A 218 -11.46 1.95 18.13
CA PRO A 218 -10.07 1.54 17.84
C PRO A 218 -9.24 1.55 19.13
N ARG A 219 -8.29 0.60 19.21
CA ARG A 219 -7.40 0.43 20.34
C ARG A 219 -5.95 0.73 19.91
N ALA A 220 -5.43 1.88 20.31
CA ALA A 220 -4.07 2.30 19.93
C ALA A 220 -2.96 1.33 20.40
N ASP A 221 -3.21 0.56 21.44
CA ASP A 221 -2.32 -0.47 21.97
C ASP A 221 -2.43 -1.83 21.26
N ALA A 222 -3.39 -2.00 20.36
CA ALA A 222 -3.55 -3.24 19.60
C ALA A 222 -2.35 -3.47 18.66
N PRO A 223 -1.89 -4.71 18.49
CA PRO A 223 -0.74 -5.03 17.63
C PRO A 223 -1.05 -4.98 16.14
N TYR A 224 -2.29 -4.74 15.76
CA TYR A 224 -2.76 -4.60 14.38
C TYR A 224 -3.14 -3.16 14.11
N LEU A 225 -2.62 -2.56 13.04
CA LEU A 225 -2.96 -1.20 12.60
C LEU A 225 -3.57 -1.25 11.20
N LEU A 226 -4.76 -0.70 11.04
CA LEU A 226 -5.38 -0.42 9.75
C LEU A 226 -5.12 1.04 9.36
N LEU A 227 -4.42 1.23 8.25
CA LEU A 227 -4.34 2.52 7.57
C LEU A 227 -5.40 2.55 6.48
N GLY A 228 -6.22 3.62 6.41
CA GLY A 228 -7.31 3.66 5.47
C GLY A 228 -7.70 5.04 4.97
N ASP A 229 -8.51 5.06 3.93
CA ASP A 229 -9.14 6.26 3.37
C ASP A 229 -10.66 6.28 3.67
N SER A 230 -11.43 7.00 2.86
CA SER A 230 -12.90 7.09 3.01
C SER A 230 -13.62 5.74 2.92
N PHE A 231 -13.05 4.75 2.22
CA PHE A 231 -13.61 3.40 2.20
C PHE A 231 -13.59 2.75 3.58
N THR A 232 -12.55 2.99 4.37
CA THR A 232 -12.51 2.52 5.77
C THR A 232 -13.59 3.21 6.61
N GLU A 233 -13.85 4.50 6.37
CA GLU A 233 -14.67 5.35 7.25
C GLU A 233 -16.16 5.44 6.86
N ILE A 234 -16.54 5.02 5.65
CA ILE A 234 -17.85 5.35 5.04
C ILE A 234 -19.04 5.01 5.97
N TYR A 235 -19.00 3.92 6.73
CA TYR A 235 -20.03 3.48 7.65
C TYR A 235 -19.69 3.69 9.13
N SER A 236 -18.48 4.17 9.42
CA SER A 236 -18.02 4.43 10.80
C SER A 236 -18.44 5.81 11.29
N ILE A 237 -18.39 6.83 10.40
CA ILE A 237 -18.48 8.24 10.75
C ILE A 237 -19.84 8.80 10.30
N PRO A 238 -20.69 9.31 11.25
CA PRO A 238 -22.01 9.86 10.90
C PRO A 238 -21.96 10.97 9.84
N GLY A 239 -20.87 11.75 9.80
CA GLY A 239 -20.70 12.83 8.83
C GLY A 239 -20.65 12.36 7.37
N ASN A 240 -20.38 11.08 7.12
CA ASN A 240 -20.41 10.48 5.79
C ASN A 240 -21.84 10.13 5.31
N GLY A 241 -22.82 10.16 6.23
CA GLY A 241 -24.24 9.96 5.94
C GLY A 241 -24.73 8.52 5.98
N TRP A 242 -23.84 7.54 5.98
CA TRP A 242 -24.16 6.11 5.95
C TRP A 242 -24.14 5.43 7.31
N GLY A 243 -24.48 6.16 8.39
CA GLY A 243 -24.58 5.61 9.74
C GLY A 243 -23.32 5.79 10.59
N LYS A 244 -23.12 4.91 11.57
CA LYS A 244 -21.99 4.94 12.50
C LYS A 244 -21.66 3.54 13.01
N GLY A 245 -20.39 3.32 13.34
CA GLY A 245 -19.94 2.10 14.03
C GLY A 245 -20.10 0.82 13.22
N ALA A 246 -20.12 0.93 11.87
CA ALA A 246 -20.35 -0.18 10.95
C ALA A 246 -19.37 -0.19 9.77
N GLY A 247 -18.21 0.46 9.91
CA GLY A 247 -17.23 0.58 8.84
C GLY A 247 -16.31 -0.63 8.73
N PHE A 248 -15.30 -0.47 7.87
CA PHE A 248 -14.38 -1.56 7.56
C PHE A 248 -13.56 -2.02 8.77
N ALA A 249 -13.15 -1.08 9.61
CA ALA A 249 -12.40 -1.40 10.82
C ALA A 249 -13.24 -2.19 11.82
N GLU A 250 -14.49 -1.80 12.00
CA GLU A 250 -15.46 -2.50 12.85
C GLU A 250 -15.72 -3.91 12.33
N ALA A 251 -15.99 -4.06 11.03
CA ALA A 251 -16.20 -5.34 10.39
C ALA A 251 -14.96 -6.25 10.49
N LEU A 252 -13.76 -5.71 10.26
CA LEU A 252 -12.52 -6.45 10.38
C LEU A 252 -12.26 -6.91 11.81
N SER A 253 -12.49 -6.05 12.81
CA SER A 253 -12.36 -6.38 14.23
C SER A 253 -13.34 -7.48 14.66
N LEU A 254 -14.58 -7.42 14.15
CA LEU A 254 -15.59 -8.45 14.35
C LEU A 254 -15.17 -9.81 13.78
N GLU A 255 -14.72 -9.84 12.53
CA GLU A 255 -14.24 -11.08 11.86
C GLU A 255 -12.99 -11.66 12.53
N MET A 256 -12.09 -10.83 13.01
CA MET A 256 -10.90 -11.27 13.72
C MET A 256 -11.19 -11.68 15.18
N GLY A 257 -12.32 -11.28 15.74
CA GLY A 257 -12.60 -11.45 17.18
C GLY A 257 -11.53 -10.78 18.05
N ALA A 258 -11.00 -9.62 17.63
CA ALA A 258 -9.87 -8.98 18.29
C ALA A 258 -9.87 -7.46 18.08
N PRO A 259 -9.32 -6.67 19.04
CA PRO A 259 -9.18 -5.23 18.86
C PRO A 259 -8.14 -4.88 17.80
N ILE A 260 -8.40 -3.83 17.04
CA ILE A 260 -7.45 -3.25 16.10
C ILE A 260 -7.30 -1.76 16.32
N ASP A 261 -6.17 -1.22 15.88
CA ASP A 261 -5.91 0.20 15.81
C ASP A 261 -6.25 0.72 14.41
N VAL A 262 -6.71 1.97 14.29
CA VAL A 262 -7.12 2.56 13.02
C VAL A 262 -6.56 3.96 12.88
N LEU A 263 -5.94 4.23 11.76
CA LEU A 263 -5.60 5.57 11.33
C LEU A 263 -6.11 5.77 9.91
N SER A 264 -7.19 6.50 9.78
CA SER A 264 -7.84 6.75 8.49
C SER A 264 -7.95 8.25 8.21
N THR A 265 -8.03 8.61 6.94
CA THR A 265 -8.10 10.00 6.50
C THR A 265 -9.00 10.11 5.27
N SER A 266 -10.21 10.60 5.45
CA SER A 266 -11.11 10.92 4.33
C SER A 266 -10.45 11.93 3.38
N TYR A 267 -10.62 11.73 2.08
CA TYR A 267 -10.02 12.55 1.01
C TYR A 267 -8.49 12.62 1.02
N GLY A 268 -7.84 11.75 1.78
CA GLY A 268 -6.39 11.76 1.96
C GLY A 268 -5.62 10.92 0.95
N GLY A 269 -6.26 9.93 0.37
CA GLY A 269 -5.62 8.93 -0.47
C GLY A 269 -4.43 8.26 0.22
N ALA A 270 -3.59 7.63 -0.56
CA ALA A 270 -2.44 6.88 -0.06
C ALA A 270 -1.37 7.76 0.61
N PHE A 271 -1.19 9.01 0.16
CA PHE A 271 -0.15 9.90 0.71
C PHE A 271 -0.48 10.39 2.12
N LYS A 272 -1.67 10.99 2.31
CA LYS A 272 -2.01 11.63 3.59
C LYS A 272 -2.16 10.63 4.74
N THR A 273 -2.53 9.40 4.43
CA THR A 273 -2.60 8.34 5.44
C THR A 273 -1.20 8.03 6.00
N ARG A 274 -0.19 7.91 5.12
CA ARG A 274 1.21 7.76 5.54
C ARG A 274 1.75 9.03 6.22
N GLU A 275 1.40 10.22 5.71
CA GLU A 275 1.76 11.49 6.33
C GLU A 275 1.18 11.63 7.75
N ALA A 276 -0.07 11.20 7.97
CA ALA A 276 -0.68 11.17 9.29
C ALA A 276 0.06 10.20 10.23
N LEU A 277 0.41 9.01 9.73
CA LEU A 277 1.20 8.05 10.52
C LEU A 277 2.60 8.61 10.85
N MET A 278 3.25 9.30 9.92
CA MET A 278 4.55 9.94 10.17
C MET A 278 4.48 11.01 11.27
N LYS A 279 3.35 11.70 11.40
CA LYS A 279 3.11 12.67 12.49
C LYS A 279 2.82 12.01 13.84
N HIS A 280 2.45 10.73 13.81
CA HIS A 280 2.12 9.91 14.98
C HIS A 280 2.93 8.60 14.98
N PRO A 281 4.28 8.66 14.95
CA PRO A 281 5.11 7.47 14.83
C PRO A 281 4.99 6.52 16.02
N GLU A 282 4.58 7.03 17.19
CA GLU A 282 4.28 6.24 18.38
C GLU A 282 3.20 5.19 18.14
N ARG A 283 2.33 5.39 17.14
CA ARG A 283 1.30 4.42 16.70
C ARG A 283 1.91 3.13 16.13
N LEU A 284 3.18 3.15 15.73
CA LEU A 284 3.90 1.95 15.28
C LEU A 284 4.47 1.13 16.44
N THR A 285 4.47 1.66 17.67
CA THR A 285 4.93 0.93 18.84
C THR A 285 4.08 -0.30 19.08
N LYS A 286 4.73 -1.48 19.27
CA LYS A 286 4.06 -2.78 19.52
C LYS A 286 3.18 -3.28 18.37
N LYS A 287 3.24 -2.71 17.17
CA LYS A 287 2.54 -3.25 16.02
C LYS A 287 3.29 -4.47 15.46
N SER A 288 2.51 -5.49 15.08
CA SER A 288 3.00 -6.67 14.36
C SER A 288 2.61 -6.61 12.88
N VAL A 289 1.47 -6.01 12.58
CA VAL A 289 0.92 -5.90 11.23
C VAL A 289 0.36 -4.50 10.99
N VAL A 290 0.67 -3.98 9.82
CA VAL A 290 0.02 -2.81 9.23
C VAL A 290 -0.68 -3.25 7.96
N VAL A 291 -2.00 -3.13 7.90
CA VAL A 291 -2.78 -3.24 6.67
C VAL A 291 -3.00 -1.85 6.13
N TRP A 292 -2.55 -1.61 4.90
CA TRP A 292 -2.71 -0.31 4.26
C TRP A 292 -3.72 -0.40 3.12
N GLN A 293 -4.95 0.04 3.41
CA GLN A 293 -6.05 0.17 2.45
C GLN A 293 -5.99 1.55 1.77
N PHE A 294 -6.11 1.57 0.48
CA PHE A 294 -6.27 2.76 -0.35
C PHE A 294 -7.04 2.44 -1.62
N ALA A 295 -7.76 3.42 -2.16
CA ALA A 295 -8.46 3.25 -3.42
C ALA A 295 -7.49 3.01 -4.58
N MET A 296 -7.73 2.01 -5.43
CA MET A 296 -6.84 1.61 -6.53
C MET A 296 -6.52 2.74 -7.50
N ARG A 297 -7.41 3.73 -7.67
CA ARG A 297 -7.14 4.93 -8.48
C ARG A 297 -5.94 5.75 -8.01
N GLU A 298 -5.55 5.63 -6.73
CA GLU A 298 -4.35 6.28 -6.21
C GLU A 298 -3.08 5.86 -6.95
N LEU A 299 -3.03 4.63 -7.48
CA LEU A 299 -1.91 4.16 -8.31
C LEU A 299 -1.68 5.04 -9.55
N SER A 300 -2.75 5.69 -10.08
CA SER A 300 -2.67 6.58 -11.23
C SER A 300 -2.67 8.07 -10.87
N PHE A 301 -3.26 8.47 -9.74
CA PHE A 301 -3.53 9.86 -9.42
C PHE A 301 -2.97 10.30 -8.06
N GLY A 302 -2.48 9.38 -7.25
CA GLY A 302 -1.92 9.65 -5.94
C GLY A 302 -0.61 10.44 -5.96
N ASP A 303 -0.22 10.96 -4.80
CA ASP A 303 1.10 11.54 -4.58
C ASP A 303 1.95 10.53 -3.78
N TRP A 304 2.96 9.98 -4.44
CA TRP A 304 3.78 8.88 -3.92
C TRP A 304 5.14 9.36 -3.39
N LYS A 305 5.14 10.50 -2.69
CA LYS A 305 6.34 10.99 -2.02
C LYS A 305 6.89 9.99 -1.02
N LEU A 306 8.21 9.91 -0.96
CA LEU A 306 8.91 9.22 0.11
C LEU A 306 8.70 9.96 1.42
N LEU A 307 8.49 9.21 2.50
CA LEU A 307 8.32 9.73 3.85
C LEU A 307 9.25 8.96 4.78
N THR A 308 10.07 9.67 5.56
CA THR A 308 10.94 9.05 6.57
C THR A 308 10.23 9.05 7.91
N PHE A 309 9.99 7.88 8.47
CA PHE A 309 9.41 7.73 9.79
C PHE A 309 10.50 7.90 10.86
N PRO A 310 10.26 8.70 11.90
CA PRO A 310 11.20 8.81 13.01
C PRO A 310 11.42 7.45 13.68
N ALA A 311 12.65 7.15 14.07
CA ALA A 311 12.93 5.93 14.82
C ALA A 311 12.13 5.93 16.13
N VAL A 312 11.37 4.86 16.37
CA VAL A 312 10.64 4.66 17.62
C VAL A 312 11.66 4.28 18.71
N LYS A 313 11.81 5.11 19.74
CA LYS A 313 12.90 5.02 20.74
C LYS A 313 12.93 3.75 21.61
N ASP A 314 11.89 2.92 21.59
CA ASP A 314 11.72 1.79 22.53
C ASP A 314 11.83 0.40 21.91
N GLN A 315 12.35 0.25 20.70
CA GLN A 315 12.68 -1.09 20.22
C GLN A 315 14.11 -1.45 20.59
N PRO A 316 14.36 -2.59 21.24
CA PRO A 316 15.71 -3.05 21.46
C PRO A 316 16.34 -3.28 20.08
N SER A 317 17.30 -2.42 19.71
CA SER A 317 18.15 -2.73 18.57
C SER A 317 18.79 -4.09 18.85
N ALA A 318 18.50 -5.10 18.05
CA ALA A 318 19.21 -6.36 18.09
C ALA A 318 20.68 -6.06 17.70
N ARG A 319 21.48 -5.64 18.68
CA ARG A 319 22.92 -5.48 18.50
C ARG A 319 23.49 -6.86 18.32
N SER A 320 24.13 -7.10 17.19
CA SER A 320 24.92 -8.27 16.94
C SER A 320 25.92 -8.47 18.10
N SER A 321 25.86 -9.62 18.76
CA SER A 321 26.81 -10.00 19.81
C SER A 321 28.16 -10.49 19.24
N ALA A 322 28.27 -10.61 17.91
CA ALA A 322 29.51 -11.07 17.27
C ALA A 322 30.54 -9.92 17.17
N SER A 323 31.74 -10.17 17.63
CA SER A 323 32.85 -9.21 17.48
C SER A 323 33.24 -9.06 16.01
N PRO A 324 33.43 -7.83 15.51
CA PRO A 324 33.89 -7.61 14.16
C PRO A 324 35.28 -8.22 13.91
N GLN A 325 35.47 -8.72 12.69
CA GLN A 325 36.76 -9.27 12.21
C GLN A 325 37.24 -8.41 11.05
N ALA A 326 38.49 -7.99 11.07
CA ALA A 326 39.10 -7.37 9.91
C ALA A 326 39.29 -8.37 8.79
N LEU A 327 38.88 -8.01 7.58
CA LEU A 327 38.99 -8.83 6.37
C LEU A 327 39.60 -8.00 5.24
N GLN A 328 40.58 -8.57 4.55
CA GLN A 328 41.11 -8.03 3.30
C GLN A 328 40.89 -9.07 2.20
N GLY A 329 40.59 -8.63 1.00
CA GLY A 329 40.38 -9.54 -0.10
C GLY A 329 40.18 -8.83 -1.45
N ARG A 330 40.03 -9.61 -2.51
CA ARG A 330 39.81 -9.10 -3.86
C ARG A 330 38.41 -9.44 -4.35
N VAL A 331 37.68 -8.45 -4.82
CA VAL A 331 36.36 -8.61 -5.43
C VAL A 331 36.49 -9.44 -6.70
N VAL A 332 35.70 -10.50 -6.81
CA VAL A 332 35.63 -11.36 -8.01
C VAL A 332 34.35 -11.11 -8.79
N LYS A 333 33.23 -11.07 -8.08
CA LYS A 333 31.92 -10.93 -8.72
C LYS A 333 30.96 -10.17 -7.81
N PRO A 334 30.73 -8.90 -8.07
CA PRO A 334 29.62 -8.18 -7.43
C PRO A 334 28.30 -8.54 -8.10
N ALA A 335 27.21 -8.60 -7.35
CA ALA A 335 25.88 -8.70 -7.93
C ALA A 335 25.58 -7.49 -8.83
N ALA A 336 24.84 -7.72 -9.90
CA ALA A 336 24.42 -6.66 -10.81
C ALA A 336 23.54 -5.64 -10.04
N MET A 337 23.82 -4.37 -10.29
CA MET A 337 23.10 -3.26 -9.67
C MET A 337 22.91 -2.14 -10.69
N PRO A 338 21.72 -1.55 -10.81
CA PRO A 338 21.50 -0.41 -11.69
C PRO A 338 22.40 0.77 -11.29
N VAL A 339 22.88 1.53 -12.30
CA VAL A 339 23.53 2.81 -12.05
C VAL A 339 22.45 3.86 -11.78
N PHE A 340 22.53 4.55 -10.65
CA PHE A 340 21.59 5.60 -10.30
C PHE A 340 22.24 6.66 -9.41
N ASP A 341 21.79 7.89 -9.57
CA ASP A 341 22.18 8.99 -8.66
C ASP A 341 21.33 8.95 -7.38
N ARG A 342 20.10 8.45 -7.48
CA ARG A 342 19.16 8.25 -6.36
C ARG A 342 18.29 7.05 -6.65
N THR A 343 18.05 6.20 -5.63
CA THR A 343 17.30 4.96 -5.72
C THR A 343 15.98 5.06 -4.94
N PRO A 344 14.95 4.29 -5.31
CA PRO A 344 13.74 4.17 -4.51
C PRO A 344 13.96 3.54 -3.13
N TYR A 345 15.02 2.75 -2.97
CA TYR A 345 15.31 2.09 -1.71
C TYR A 345 15.98 3.06 -0.75
N ARG A 346 15.52 3.10 0.50
CA ARG A 346 16.20 3.82 1.57
C ARG A 346 17.52 3.12 1.92
N GLU A 347 17.45 1.80 2.05
CA GLU A 347 18.59 0.93 2.25
C GLU A 347 18.47 -0.29 1.34
N ALA A 348 19.59 -0.72 0.76
CA ALA A 348 19.65 -1.95 -0.01
C ALA A 348 21.02 -2.58 0.09
N VAL A 349 21.03 -3.90 0.15
CA VAL A 349 22.22 -4.73 0.31
C VAL A 349 22.68 -5.23 -1.06
N ARG A 350 24.00 -5.25 -1.28
CA ARG A 350 24.62 -5.89 -2.43
C ARG A 350 25.41 -7.11 -1.98
N GLU A 351 25.22 -8.23 -2.67
CA GLU A 351 26.01 -9.44 -2.50
C GLU A 351 27.25 -9.40 -3.39
N ILE A 352 28.42 -9.76 -2.84
CA ILE A 352 29.72 -9.64 -3.54
C ILE A 352 30.57 -10.87 -3.20
N ILE A 353 31.06 -11.57 -4.24
CA ILE A 353 32.05 -12.63 -4.05
C ILE A 353 33.44 -12.04 -3.95
N VAL A 354 34.16 -12.43 -2.89
CA VAL A 354 35.52 -11.99 -2.61
C VAL A 354 36.42 -13.23 -2.44
N THR A 355 37.65 -13.15 -2.94
CA THR A 355 38.69 -14.18 -2.80
C THR A 355 39.97 -13.59 -2.21
N ASP A 356 41.01 -14.41 -2.10
CA ASP A 356 42.33 -14.03 -1.57
C ASP A 356 42.23 -13.39 -0.18
N ILE A 357 41.41 -14.01 0.68
CA ILE A 357 40.95 -13.39 1.93
C ILE A 357 42.00 -13.58 3.02
N ARG A 358 42.42 -12.46 3.60
CA ARG A 358 43.23 -12.41 4.82
C ARG A 358 42.40 -11.88 5.97
N SER A 359 42.39 -12.58 7.08
CA SER A 359 41.77 -12.12 8.32
C SER A 359 42.86 -12.02 9.41
N GLY A 360 42.55 -11.38 10.51
CA GLY A 360 43.47 -11.33 11.69
C GLY A 360 43.86 -12.72 12.22
N SER A 361 43.12 -13.78 11.88
CA SER A 361 43.36 -15.18 12.25
C SER A 361 44.06 -15.98 11.16
N GLY A 362 44.42 -15.38 10.00
CA GLY A 362 45.10 -16.06 8.89
C GLY A 362 44.33 -16.02 7.56
N LEU A 363 44.79 -16.83 6.58
CA LEU A 363 44.14 -16.98 5.27
C LEU A 363 42.86 -17.79 5.38
N ILE A 364 41.75 -17.28 4.88
CA ILE A 364 40.52 -18.06 4.72
C ILE A 364 40.61 -18.77 3.36
N SER A 365 40.53 -20.08 3.37
CA SER A 365 40.56 -20.86 2.14
C SER A 365 39.24 -20.79 1.39
N GLY A 366 39.29 -20.26 0.16
CA GLY A 366 38.16 -20.17 -0.76
C GLY A 366 37.40 -18.85 -0.76
N PRO A 367 36.43 -18.71 -1.68
CA PRO A 367 35.61 -17.51 -1.79
C PRO A 367 34.59 -17.36 -0.65
N VAL A 368 34.25 -16.11 -0.32
CA VAL A 368 33.14 -15.78 0.58
C VAL A 368 32.19 -14.81 -0.10
N ILE A 369 30.96 -14.74 0.39
CA ILE A 369 29.99 -13.73 -0.01
C ILE A 369 29.98 -12.65 1.08
N LEU A 370 30.30 -11.43 0.67
CA LEU A 370 30.11 -10.24 1.48
C LEU A 370 28.73 -9.64 1.19
N LEU A 371 28.02 -9.25 2.23
CA LEU A 371 26.78 -8.50 2.16
C LEU A 371 27.03 -7.13 2.79
N GLY A 372 26.80 -6.07 2.04
CA GLY A 372 27.00 -4.72 2.55
C GLY A 372 25.96 -3.75 2.02
N LEU A 373 25.71 -2.67 2.77
CA LEU A 373 24.81 -1.62 2.35
C LEU A 373 25.37 -0.93 1.11
N ALA A 374 24.79 -1.21 -0.05
CA ALA A 374 25.10 -0.53 -1.31
C ALA A 374 24.28 0.76 -1.48
N VAL A 375 23.16 0.86 -0.76
CA VAL A 375 22.34 2.06 -0.69
C VAL A 375 22.12 2.41 0.76
N GLN A 376 22.24 3.68 1.09
CA GLN A 376 21.90 4.25 2.39
C GLN A 376 21.28 5.63 2.17
N ASP A 377 20.15 5.90 2.83
CA ASP A 377 19.37 7.14 2.70
C ASP A 377 19.10 7.55 1.23
N HIS A 378 18.72 6.56 0.42
CA HIS A 378 18.42 6.68 -1.01
C HIS A 378 19.64 7.00 -1.92
N LEU A 379 20.85 6.98 -1.36
CA LEU A 379 22.08 7.30 -2.07
C LEU A 379 22.99 6.06 -2.19
N PRO A 380 23.73 5.90 -3.29
CA PRO A 380 24.69 4.82 -3.44
C PRO A 380 25.87 5.04 -2.49
N THR A 381 26.28 3.98 -1.79
CA THR A 381 27.47 3.94 -0.93
C THR A 381 28.72 3.60 -1.75
N GLY A 382 29.88 3.55 -1.06
CA GLY A 382 31.11 3.04 -1.68
C GLY A 382 30.98 1.60 -2.20
N ILE A 383 30.22 0.75 -1.49
CA ILE A 383 30.00 -0.66 -1.85
C ILE A 383 29.21 -0.80 -3.16
N ALA A 384 28.35 0.15 -3.49
CA ALA A 384 27.63 0.20 -4.75
C ALA A 384 28.57 0.26 -5.99
N ARG A 385 29.76 0.81 -5.82
CA ARG A 385 30.73 1.09 -6.87
C ARG A 385 31.81 0.01 -7.01
N TRP A 386 31.83 -1.00 -6.12
CA TRP A 386 32.84 -2.05 -6.21
C TRP A 386 32.68 -2.89 -7.48
N GLU A 387 33.82 -3.10 -8.15
CA GLU A 387 33.91 -3.87 -9.39
C GLU A 387 34.85 -5.06 -9.23
N ALA A 388 34.81 -5.98 -10.18
CA ALA A 388 35.70 -7.12 -10.18
C ALA A 388 37.16 -6.63 -10.34
N GLY A 389 38.02 -7.10 -9.45
CA GLY A 389 39.45 -6.69 -9.38
C GLY A 389 39.74 -5.78 -8.19
N ASP A 390 38.75 -5.09 -7.63
CA ASP A 390 38.97 -4.18 -6.50
C ASP A 390 39.55 -4.91 -5.29
N GLN A 391 40.50 -4.25 -4.61
CA GLN A 391 41.00 -4.68 -3.29
C GLN A 391 40.15 -4.01 -2.18
N VAL A 392 39.67 -4.83 -1.25
CA VAL A 392 38.84 -4.34 -0.15
C VAL A 392 39.48 -4.66 1.18
N ALA A 393 39.39 -3.72 2.13
CA ALA A 393 39.78 -3.87 3.52
C ALA A 393 38.63 -3.38 4.38
N ILE A 394 37.97 -4.27 5.11
CA ILE A 394 36.69 -4.03 5.78
C ILE A 394 36.60 -4.81 7.09
N GLU A 395 35.68 -4.40 7.94
CA GLU A 395 35.26 -5.17 9.11
C GLU A 395 33.98 -5.93 8.80
N VAL A 396 33.94 -7.20 9.19
CA VAL A 396 32.81 -8.09 8.92
C VAL A 396 32.38 -8.85 10.19
N VAL A 397 31.13 -9.27 10.20
CA VAL A 397 30.61 -10.24 11.15
C VAL A 397 29.97 -11.41 10.39
N PRO A 398 29.93 -12.64 10.97
CA PRO A 398 29.24 -13.76 10.33
C PRO A 398 27.78 -13.41 10.04
N TRP A 399 27.29 -13.74 8.84
CA TRP A 399 25.91 -13.44 8.43
C TRP A 399 24.85 -13.93 9.42
N PRO A 400 24.90 -15.15 9.96
CA PRO A 400 23.89 -15.62 10.91
C PRO A 400 23.72 -14.74 12.15
N SER A 401 24.77 -13.99 12.54
CA SER A 401 24.71 -13.12 13.71
C SER A 401 23.89 -11.83 13.48
N VAL A 402 23.60 -11.49 12.24
CA VAL A 402 22.85 -10.27 11.84
C VAL A 402 21.66 -10.56 10.94
N GLU A 403 21.45 -11.80 10.55
CA GLU A 403 20.43 -12.20 9.56
C GLU A 403 19.01 -11.83 10.02
N SER A 404 18.72 -11.92 11.30
CA SER A 404 17.40 -11.53 11.86
C SER A 404 17.07 -10.05 11.65
N VAL A 405 18.08 -9.20 11.55
CA VAL A 405 17.97 -7.75 11.35
C VAL A 405 18.18 -7.39 9.88
N GLN A 406 19.33 -7.78 9.33
CA GLN A 406 19.78 -7.36 7.99
C GLN A 406 19.17 -8.24 6.88
N GLY A 407 18.64 -9.41 7.21
CA GLY A 407 18.00 -10.33 6.27
C GLY A 407 16.73 -9.78 5.62
N ARG A 408 16.17 -8.74 6.20
CA ARG A 408 14.92 -8.08 5.75
C ARG A 408 15.15 -6.97 4.70
N LEU A 409 16.40 -6.54 4.53
CA LEU A 409 16.73 -5.47 3.59
C LEU A 409 16.62 -5.94 2.15
N GLN A 410 16.24 -5.02 1.25
CA GLN A 410 16.26 -5.27 -0.19
C GLN A 410 17.65 -5.71 -0.64
N ARG A 411 17.72 -6.72 -1.52
CA ARG A 411 19.00 -7.28 -1.99
C ARG A 411 19.18 -7.18 -3.49
N PHE A 412 20.37 -6.76 -3.89
CA PHE A 412 20.94 -7.04 -5.18
C PHE A 412 21.74 -8.33 -5.05
N GLY A 413 21.10 -9.44 -5.39
CA GLY A 413 21.59 -10.79 -5.10
C GLY A 413 22.38 -11.40 -6.24
N LEU A 414 23.27 -12.33 -5.89
CA LEU A 414 23.98 -13.18 -6.84
C LEU A 414 23.08 -14.32 -7.34
N PRO A 415 23.35 -14.89 -8.54
CA PRO A 415 22.66 -16.09 -9.01
C PRO A 415 22.72 -17.23 -7.99
N ARG A 416 21.70 -18.11 -7.97
CA ARG A 416 21.61 -19.24 -7.01
C ARG A 416 22.84 -20.17 -7.06
N SER A 417 23.46 -20.33 -8.24
CA SER A 417 24.69 -21.11 -8.42
C SER A 417 25.86 -20.62 -7.58
N ASP A 418 25.89 -19.35 -7.24
CA ASP A 418 27.00 -18.67 -6.56
C ASP A 418 26.76 -18.61 -5.02
N GLN A 419 25.57 -18.99 -4.55
CA GLN A 419 25.17 -18.81 -3.14
C GLN A 419 25.68 -19.89 -2.17
N LYS A 420 26.62 -20.72 -2.57
CA LYS A 420 27.19 -21.84 -1.78
C LYS A 420 28.33 -21.46 -0.83
N PHE A 421 28.81 -20.23 -0.90
CA PHE A 421 29.94 -19.77 -0.10
C PHE A 421 29.52 -19.21 1.26
N PRO A 422 30.42 -19.24 2.28
CA PRO A 422 30.19 -18.60 3.56
C PRO A 422 29.85 -17.11 3.40
N ARG A 423 28.96 -16.62 4.26
CA ARG A 423 28.43 -15.24 4.18
C ARG A 423 28.85 -14.41 5.39
N TYR A 424 29.21 -13.18 5.11
CA TYR A 424 29.58 -12.19 6.10
C TYR A 424 28.93 -10.86 5.80
N TRP A 425 28.56 -10.15 6.86
CA TRP A 425 28.03 -8.80 6.80
C TRP A 425 29.16 -7.77 6.99
N ILE A 426 29.20 -6.75 6.14
CA ILE A 426 30.13 -5.63 6.22
C ILE A 426 29.59 -4.66 7.27
N LYS A 427 30.42 -4.26 8.21
CA LYS A 427 30.09 -3.30 9.29
C LYS A 427 30.23 -1.85 8.85
#